data_497044bfd00ca8b4e3a823ffa189893f
#
_entry.id   497044bfd00ca8b4e3a823ffa189893f
#
_cell.length_a   1.000
_cell.length_b   1.000
_cell.length_c   1.000
_cell.angle_alpha   90.00
_cell.angle_beta   90.00
_cell.angle_gamma   90.00
#
_symmetry.space_group_name_H-M   'P 1'
#
loop_
_entity.id
_entity.type
_entity.pdbx_description
1 polymer ?
#
loop_
_entity_poly.entity_id
_entity_poly.type
_entity_poly.pdbx_seq_one_letter_code
_entity_poly.pdbx_strand_id
1 'polypeptide(L)'
;GKHQKEEDLIGSVTAEVLDATEQPLLIIPDGLHPNDLVPVRNVMIYCLLEQSDIETVSLYFSKIASTNCSVKLAHIRGKREKLSEERLKAFREYCEKSYPDNRFETILFDDDDFLDYFNKCLIDNEIKLLVLPNRKRNIFTRLFNPGIAHRLFFHTDTAMIILPTSLA
;
A
#
# COMPACT_ATOMS: atom_id res chain seq x y z
N GLY A 1 -27.23 4.05 8.53
CA GLY A 1 -27.08 4.34 9.93
C GLY A 1 -26.00 5.39 10.18
N LYS A 2 -25.90 5.80 11.42
CA LYS A 2 -24.97 6.83 11.86
C LYS A 2 -23.51 6.46 11.58
N HIS A 3 -23.17 5.18 11.72
CA HIS A 3 -21.85 4.67 11.39
C HIS A 3 -21.49 4.81 9.92
N GLN A 4 -22.42 4.54 9.05
CA GLN A 4 -22.19 4.61 7.62
C GLN A 4 -21.92 6.04 7.15
N LYS A 5 -22.59 7.03 7.76
CA LYS A 5 -22.33 8.45 7.45
C LYS A 5 -20.96 8.92 7.93
N GLU A 6 -20.52 8.44 9.07
CA GLU A 6 -19.20 8.78 9.60
C GLU A 6 -18.09 8.14 8.76
N GLU A 7 -18.28 6.90 8.33
CA GLU A 7 -17.36 6.20 7.44
C GLU A 7 -17.27 6.87 6.07
N ASP A 8 -18.40 7.24 5.49
CA ASP A 8 -18.46 7.96 4.23
C ASP A 8 -17.76 9.33 4.36
N LEU A 9 -17.93 9.99 5.49
CA LEU A 9 -17.30 11.28 5.75
C LEU A 9 -15.78 11.16 5.86
N ILE A 10 -15.29 10.16 6.59
CA ILE A 10 -13.85 9.90 6.72
C ILE A 10 -13.25 9.56 5.35
N GLY A 11 -13.91 8.72 4.56
CA GLY A 11 -13.47 8.38 3.22
C GLY A 11 -13.42 9.59 2.29
N SER A 12 -14.42 10.47 2.33
CA SER A 12 -14.45 11.66 1.48
C SER A 12 -13.41 12.69 1.90
N VAL A 13 -13.19 12.90 3.21
CA VAL A 13 -12.14 13.79 3.69
C VAL A 13 -10.76 13.30 3.28
N THR A 14 -10.51 12.01 3.41
CA THR A 14 -9.24 11.41 2.98
C THR A 14 -9.04 11.59 1.47
N ALA A 15 -10.07 11.37 0.67
CA ALA A 15 -10.02 11.57 -0.78
C ALA A 15 -9.73 13.03 -1.15
N GLU A 16 -10.37 14.00 -0.47
CA GLU A 16 -10.12 15.42 -0.69
C GLU A 16 -8.68 15.80 -0.35
N VAL A 17 -8.16 15.30 0.77
CA VAL A 17 -6.78 15.56 1.17
C VAL A 17 -5.80 14.97 0.17
N LEU A 18 -6.07 13.78 -0.33
CA LEU A 18 -5.24 13.13 -1.34
C LEU A 18 -5.20 13.93 -2.65
N ASP A 19 -6.33 14.48 -3.07
CA ASP A 19 -6.41 15.30 -4.27
C ASP A 19 -5.71 16.65 -4.11
N ALA A 20 -5.64 17.17 -2.89
CA ALA A 20 -5.12 18.49 -2.60
C ALA A 20 -3.63 18.52 -2.25
N THR A 21 -3.01 17.38 -1.93
CA THR A 21 -1.62 17.35 -1.46
C THR A 21 -0.68 16.63 -2.39
N GLU A 22 0.52 17.19 -2.55
CA GLU A 22 1.66 16.54 -3.22
C GLU A 22 2.65 15.96 -2.21
N GLN A 23 2.32 16.03 -0.93
CA GLN A 23 3.17 15.53 0.15
C GLN A 23 2.78 14.10 0.52
N PRO A 24 3.72 13.33 1.11
CA PRO A 24 3.36 12.04 1.69
C PRO A 24 2.25 12.19 2.73
N LEU A 25 1.30 11.27 2.69
CA LEU A 25 0.18 11.26 3.62
C LEU A 25 0.18 9.96 4.41
N LEU A 26 0.27 10.07 5.74
CA LEU A 26 0.22 8.92 6.64
C LEU A 26 -1.19 8.82 7.24
N ILE A 27 -1.80 7.65 7.07
CA ILE A 27 -3.12 7.36 7.59
C ILE A 27 -2.96 6.26 8.66
N ILE A 28 -3.36 6.59 9.89
CA ILE A 28 -3.21 5.69 11.03
C ILE A 28 -4.60 5.24 11.47
N PRO A 29 -4.85 3.92 11.57
CA PRO A 29 -6.13 3.43 12.08
C PRO A 29 -6.37 3.84 13.53
N ASP A 30 -7.63 3.98 13.91
CA ASP A 30 -8.00 4.23 15.30
C ASP A 30 -7.46 3.12 16.20
N GLY A 31 -6.92 3.52 17.34
CA GLY A 31 -6.36 2.57 18.31
C GLY A 31 -4.91 2.20 18.08
N LEU A 32 -4.33 2.56 16.94
CA LEU A 32 -2.91 2.35 16.68
C LEU A 32 -2.15 3.61 17.06
N HIS A 33 -1.21 3.47 17.99
CA HIS A 33 -0.37 4.59 18.38
C HIS A 33 0.79 4.76 17.39
N PRO A 34 1.16 6.00 16.99
CA PRO A 34 2.29 6.21 16.08
C PRO A 34 3.59 5.54 16.51
N ASN A 35 3.84 5.44 17.81
CA ASN A 35 5.03 4.77 18.33
C ASN A 35 5.05 3.26 18.06
N ASP A 36 3.90 2.65 17.80
CA ASP A 36 3.81 1.23 17.47
C ASP A 36 4.25 0.94 16.04
N LEU A 37 4.41 1.98 15.22
CA LEU A 37 4.89 1.85 13.86
C LEU A 37 6.42 1.80 13.74
N VAL A 38 7.13 2.20 14.78
CA VAL A 38 8.59 2.33 14.74
C VAL A 38 9.23 1.26 15.63
N PRO A 39 10.22 0.50 15.13
CA PRO A 39 10.72 0.48 13.75
C PRO A 39 9.79 -0.28 12.80
N VAL A 40 9.70 0.16 11.56
CA VAL A 40 8.93 -0.54 10.53
C VAL A 40 9.72 -1.76 10.08
N ARG A 41 9.19 -2.96 10.33
CA ARG A 41 9.85 -4.22 9.99
C ARG A 41 9.16 -4.97 8.86
N ASN A 42 7.84 -4.98 8.87
CA ASN A 42 7.02 -5.66 7.88
C ASN A 42 6.19 -4.64 7.11
N VAL A 43 6.50 -4.48 5.85
CA VAL A 43 5.86 -3.49 4.98
C VAL A 43 5.37 -4.15 3.70
N MET A 44 4.24 -3.69 3.19
CA MET A 44 3.77 -4.04 1.87
C MET A 44 3.81 -2.78 1.00
N ILE A 45 4.43 -2.89 -0.17
CA ILE A 45 4.47 -1.80 -1.15
C ILE A 45 3.65 -2.23 -2.36
N TYR A 46 2.61 -1.45 -2.67
CA TYR A 46 1.81 -1.73 -3.85
C TYR A 46 2.53 -1.26 -5.11
N CYS A 47 2.66 -2.15 -6.06
CA CYS A 47 3.35 -1.92 -7.32
C CYS A 47 2.35 -1.80 -8.47
N LEU A 48 2.51 -0.76 -9.27
CA LEU A 48 1.69 -0.54 -10.46
C LEU A 48 2.22 -1.31 -11.67
N LEU A 49 3.44 -1.84 -11.58
CA LEU A 49 4.21 -2.43 -12.67
C LEU A 49 4.50 -1.40 -13.77
N GLU A 50 4.80 -0.21 -13.31
CA GLU A 50 5.19 0.93 -14.12
C GLU A 50 6.52 1.48 -13.63
N GLN A 51 7.14 2.35 -14.40
CA GLN A 51 8.41 2.96 -14.04
C GLN A 51 8.31 3.79 -12.74
N SER A 52 7.14 4.32 -12.42
CA SER A 52 6.91 5.05 -11.17
C SER A 52 7.13 4.22 -9.91
N ASP A 53 7.12 2.91 -10.01
CA ASP A 53 7.41 2.04 -8.86
C ASP A 53 8.82 2.26 -8.33
N ILE A 54 9.77 2.56 -9.20
CA ILE A 54 11.15 2.89 -8.81
C ILE A 54 11.16 4.11 -7.90
N GLU A 55 10.40 5.13 -8.25
CA GLU A 55 10.29 6.35 -7.47
C GLU A 55 9.62 6.10 -6.11
N THR A 56 8.54 5.33 -6.10
CA THR A 56 7.83 4.97 -4.86
C THR A 56 8.76 4.25 -3.89
N VAL A 57 9.49 3.27 -4.36
CA VAL A 57 10.41 2.50 -3.53
C VAL A 57 11.59 3.36 -3.06
N SER A 58 12.11 4.22 -3.93
CA SER A 58 13.18 5.16 -3.58
C SER A 58 12.76 6.12 -2.46
N LEU A 59 11.56 6.68 -2.57
CA LEU A 59 11.01 7.56 -1.53
C LEU A 59 10.85 6.81 -0.21
N TYR A 60 10.32 5.60 -0.27
CA TYR A 60 10.14 4.79 0.93
C TYR A 60 11.47 4.54 1.64
N PHE A 61 12.48 4.05 0.92
CA PHE A 61 13.77 3.72 1.52
C PHE A 61 14.58 4.93 1.95
N SER A 62 14.41 6.07 1.29
CA SER A 62 15.14 7.29 1.66
C SER A 62 14.50 8.07 2.80
N LYS A 63 13.18 7.98 2.98
CA LYS A 63 12.45 8.85 3.90
C LYS A 63 11.81 8.13 5.08
N ILE A 64 11.49 6.85 4.96
CA ILE A 64 10.59 6.19 5.89
C ILE A 64 11.22 4.93 6.49
N ALA A 65 11.86 4.12 5.66
CA ALA A 65 12.26 2.78 6.02
C ALA A 65 13.22 2.71 7.20
N SER A 66 12.99 1.75 8.07
CA SER A 66 13.99 1.27 9.03
C SER A 66 14.95 0.32 8.31
N THR A 67 16.02 -0.07 8.98
CA THR A 67 16.94 -1.07 8.43
C THR A 67 16.38 -2.48 8.56
N ASN A 68 16.75 -3.35 7.63
CA ASN A 68 16.39 -4.78 7.66
C ASN A 68 14.88 -5.03 7.65
N CYS A 69 14.18 -4.41 6.71
CA CYS A 69 12.75 -4.62 6.52
C CYS A 69 12.47 -5.90 5.74
N SER A 70 11.33 -6.54 6.05
CA SER A 70 10.72 -7.54 5.22
C SER A 70 9.66 -6.86 4.36
N VAL A 71 9.89 -6.83 3.05
CA VAL A 71 9.07 -6.07 2.11
C VAL A 71 8.30 -7.03 1.21
N LYS A 72 6.99 -6.88 1.19
CA LYS A 72 6.11 -7.57 0.24
C LYS A 72 5.81 -6.60 -0.90
N LEU A 73 6.21 -6.96 -2.10
CA LEU A 73 5.88 -6.21 -3.31
C LEU A 73 4.60 -6.80 -3.88
N ALA A 74 3.52 -6.05 -3.83
CA ALA A 74 2.19 -6.55 -4.15
C ALA A 74 1.63 -5.88 -5.40
N HIS A 75 0.87 -6.63 -6.19
CA HIS A 75 0.19 -6.13 -7.37
C HIS A 75 -1.13 -6.87 -7.56
N ILE A 76 -2.13 -6.16 -8.04
CA ILE A 76 -3.42 -6.76 -8.40
C ILE A 76 -3.45 -6.91 -9.91
N ARG A 77 -3.47 -8.16 -10.38
CA ARG A 77 -3.49 -8.44 -11.81
C ARG A 77 -4.89 -8.22 -12.38
N GLY A 78 -4.98 -7.35 -13.38
CA GLY A 78 -6.22 -7.18 -14.13
C GLY A 78 -6.49 -8.38 -15.04
N LYS A 79 -7.75 -8.57 -15.40
CA LYS A 79 -8.19 -9.72 -16.22
C LYS A 79 -7.48 -9.84 -17.57
N ARG A 80 -7.08 -8.71 -18.14
CA ARG A 80 -6.41 -8.66 -19.46
C ARG A 80 -4.91 -8.42 -19.38
N GLU A 81 -4.41 -8.29 -18.16
CA GLU A 81 -3.01 -7.99 -17.95
C GLU A 81 -2.16 -9.23 -18.19
N LYS A 82 -1.10 -9.04 -18.97
CA LYS A 82 -0.16 -10.10 -19.29
C LYS A 82 1.19 -9.80 -18.67
N LEU A 83 1.95 -10.86 -18.40
CA LEU A 83 3.32 -10.76 -17.89
C LEU A 83 3.43 -10.09 -16.51
N SER A 84 2.35 -10.05 -15.74
CA SER A 84 2.37 -9.44 -14.41
C SER A 84 3.34 -10.15 -13.48
N GLU A 85 3.36 -11.46 -13.50
CA GLU A 85 4.25 -12.26 -12.65
C GLU A 85 5.71 -11.99 -12.99
N GLU A 86 6.05 -12.01 -14.28
CA GLU A 86 7.41 -11.76 -14.76
C GLU A 86 7.87 -10.33 -14.47
N ARG A 87 7.00 -9.36 -14.63
CA ARG A 87 7.28 -7.96 -14.33
C ARG A 87 7.49 -7.73 -12.84
N LEU A 88 6.66 -8.34 -12.02
CA LEU A 88 6.79 -8.22 -10.57
C LEU A 88 8.07 -8.88 -10.08
N LYS A 89 8.42 -10.02 -10.64
CA LYS A 89 9.68 -10.70 -10.36
C LYS A 89 10.89 -9.84 -10.76
N ALA A 90 10.84 -9.23 -11.93
CA ALA A 90 11.92 -8.35 -12.40
C ALA A 90 12.09 -7.14 -11.46
N PHE A 91 10.99 -6.58 -11.00
CA PHE A 91 11.04 -5.48 -10.05
C PHE A 91 11.61 -5.91 -8.70
N ARG A 92 11.26 -7.12 -8.23
CA ARG A 92 11.86 -7.68 -7.02
C ARG A 92 13.38 -7.78 -7.16
N GLU A 93 13.85 -8.30 -8.28
CA GLU A 93 15.30 -8.43 -8.55
C GLU A 93 15.98 -7.07 -8.53
N TYR A 94 15.35 -6.07 -9.10
CA TYR A 94 15.82 -4.68 -9.02
C TYR A 94 15.93 -4.20 -7.58
N CYS A 95 14.90 -4.43 -6.76
CA CYS A 95 14.89 -4.01 -5.36
C CYS A 95 15.95 -4.75 -4.54
N GLU A 96 16.13 -6.03 -4.78
CA GLU A 96 17.16 -6.82 -4.08
C GLU A 96 18.56 -6.29 -4.35
N LYS A 97 18.83 -5.85 -5.57
CA LYS A 97 20.12 -5.25 -5.93
C LYS A 97 20.29 -3.84 -5.38
N SER A 98 19.23 -3.06 -5.38
CA SER A 98 19.27 -1.66 -4.96
C SER A 98 19.25 -1.50 -3.44
N TYR A 99 18.62 -2.43 -2.73
CA TYR A 99 18.41 -2.37 -1.28
C TYR A 99 18.75 -3.71 -0.62
N PRO A 100 20.02 -4.14 -0.70
CA PRO A 100 20.43 -5.51 -0.35
C PRO A 100 20.26 -5.89 1.12
N ASP A 101 20.09 -4.91 2.01
CA ASP A 101 19.91 -5.18 3.44
C ASP A 101 18.47 -5.56 3.81
N ASN A 102 17.59 -5.64 2.83
CA ASN A 102 16.19 -5.92 3.04
C ASN A 102 15.79 -7.22 2.33
N ARG A 103 14.70 -7.85 2.80
CA ARG A 103 14.14 -9.03 2.15
C ARG A 103 12.94 -8.62 1.33
N PHE A 104 12.86 -9.15 0.11
CA PHE A 104 11.77 -8.85 -0.82
C PHE A 104 11.08 -10.13 -1.26
N GLU A 105 9.78 -10.17 -1.11
CA GLU A 105 8.91 -11.21 -1.64
C GLU A 105 7.83 -10.57 -2.48
N THR A 106 7.28 -11.32 -3.44
CA THR A 106 6.23 -10.83 -4.31
C THR A 106 4.89 -11.45 -3.96
N ILE A 107 3.82 -10.68 -4.06
CA ILE A 107 2.46 -11.16 -3.89
C ILE A 107 1.62 -10.65 -5.06
N LEU A 108 1.06 -11.56 -5.82
CA LEU A 108 0.20 -11.24 -6.94
C LEU A 108 -1.23 -11.63 -6.60
N PHE A 109 -2.11 -10.63 -6.54
CA PHE A 109 -3.53 -10.84 -6.29
C PHE A 109 -4.29 -10.89 -7.61
N ASP A 110 -5.30 -11.75 -7.67
CA ASP A 110 -6.25 -11.75 -8.77
C ASP A 110 -7.39 -10.78 -8.47
N ASP A 111 -7.85 -10.09 -9.51
CA ASP A 111 -8.85 -9.04 -9.40
C ASP A 111 -10.16 -9.52 -8.76
N ASP A 112 -10.59 -10.75 -9.09
CA ASP A 112 -11.85 -11.31 -8.62
C ASP A 112 -11.89 -11.59 -7.12
N ASP A 113 -10.74 -11.98 -6.54
CA ASP A 113 -10.65 -12.41 -5.15
C ASP A 113 -9.90 -11.40 -4.26
N PHE A 114 -9.66 -10.23 -4.78
CA PHE A 114 -8.77 -9.25 -4.18
C PHE A 114 -9.05 -8.98 -2.70
N LEU A 115 -10.30 -8.68 -2.36
CA LEU A 115 -10.66 -8.22 -1.03
C LEU A 115 -10.41 -9.23 0.06
N ASP A 116 -10.80 -10.47 -0.19
CA ASP A 116 -10.69 -11.53 0.81
C ASP A 116 -9.24 -11.88 1.08
N TYR A 117 -8.44 -11.98 0.03
CA TYR A 117 -7.03 -12.32 0.16
C TYR A 117 -6.15 -11.18 0.64
N PHE A 118 -6.48 -9.94 0.26
CA PHE A 118 -5.69 -8.79 0.63
C PHE A 118 -5.68 -8.58 2.15
N ASN A 119 -6.85 -8.56 2.75
CA ASN A 119 -6.99 -8.37 4.19
C ASN A 119 -6.31 -9.51 4.97
N LYS A 120 -6.54 -10.74 4.53
CA LYS A 120 -5.90 -11.90 5.12
C LYS A 120 -4.38 -11.81 5.00
N CYS A 121 -3.87 -11.37 3.87
CA CYS A 121 -2.44 -11.22 3.63
C CYS A 121 -1.81 -10.18 4.58
N LEU A 122 -2.48 -9.07 4.81
CA LEU A 122 -2.02 -8.05 5.75
C LEU A 122 -1.87 -8.63 7.16
N ILE A 123 -2.84 -9.42 7.58
CA ILE A 123 -2.86 -10.02 8.92
C ILE A 123 -1.80 -11.13 9.02
N ASP A 124 -1.81 -12.08 8.09
CA ASP A 124 -0.93 -13.25 8.14
C ASP A 124 0.55 -12.90 8.03
N ASN A 125 0.87 -11.84 7.31
CA ASN A 125 2.24 -11.35 7.17
C ASN A 125 2.60 -10.26 8.17
N GLU A 126 1.74 -9.99 9.12
CA GLU A 126 1.94 -8.96 10.16
C GLU A 126 2.37 -7.62 9.57
N ILE A 127 1.72 -7.21 8.47
CA ILE A 127 2.04 -5.96 7.80
C ILE A 127 1.62 -4.80 8.68
N LYS A 128 2.58 -3.95 9.02
CA LYS A 128 2.34 -2.78 9.85
C LYS A 128 2.19 -1.50 9.04
N LEU A 129 2.74 -1.50 7.83
CA LEU A 129 2.66 -0.35 6.94
C LEU A 129 2.37 -0.78 5.52
N LEU A 130 1.35 -0.20 4.93
CA LEU A 130 1.01 -0.36 3.51
C LEU A 130 1.43 0.92 2.78
N VAL A 131 2.30 0.78 1.80
CA VAL A 131 2.80 1.90 1.00
C VAL A 131 2.06 1.90 -0.35
N LEU A 132 1.42 3.01 -0.67
CA LEU A 132 0.67 3.18 -1.91
C LEU A 132 1.19 4.37 -2.70
N PRO A 133 1.34 4.25 -4.02
CA PRO A 133 1.61 5.41 -4.85
C PRO A 133 0.36 6.27 -4.98
N ASN A 134 0.53 7.59 -4.99
CA ASN A 134 -0.58 8.51 -5.17
C ASN A 134 -0.96 8.61 -6.65
N ARG A 135 -1.76 7.66 -7.09
CA ARG A 135 -2.32 7.63 -8.44
C ARG A 135 -3.84 7.63 -8.36
N LYS A 136 -4.48 8.57 -9.02
CA LYS A 136 -5.94 8.81 -8.95
C LYS A 136 -6.82 7.67 -9.45
N ARG A 137 -6.25 6.64 -10.08
CA ARG A 137 -6.99 5.49 -10.60
C ARG A 137 -6.29 4.23 -10.14
N ASN A 138 -7.00 3.17 -9.91
CA ASN A 138 -6.57 1.84 -9.50
C ASN A 138 -6.91 1.53 -8.05
N ILE A 139 -5.90 1.15 -7.27
CA ILE A 139 -6.09 0.65 -5.91
C ILE A 139 -6.78 1.66 -4.98
N PHE A 140 -6.58 2.97 -5.19
CA PHE A 140 -7.24 3.99 -4.37
C PHE A 140 -8.75 3.92 -4.45
N THR A 141 -9.29 3.85 -5.66
CA THR A 141 -10.74 3.75 -5.86
C THR A 141 -11.30 2.53 -5.14
N ARG A 142 -10.54 1.47 -5.06
CA ARG A 142 -10.93 0.24 -4.38
C ARG A 142 -10.77 0.34 -2.87
N LEU A 143 -9.62 0.81 -2.40
CA LEU A 143 -9.31 0.89 -0.97
C LEU A 143 -10.09 1.98 -0.26
N PHE A 144 -10.42 3.07 -0.96
CA PHE A 144 -11.19 4.17 -0.39
C PHE A 144 -12.68 4.09 -0.71
N ASN A 145 -13.14 3.02 -1.32
CA ASN A 145 -14.56 2.67 -1.30
C ASN A 145 -14.95 2.52 0.18
N PRO A 146 -16.04 3.14 0.65
CA PRO A 146 -16.40 3.12 2.08
C PRO A 146 -16.42 1.75 2.72
N GLY A 147 -16.94 0.74 2.01
CA GLY A 147 -16.97 -0.63 2.53
C GLY A 147 -15.59 -1.25 2.71
N ILE A 148 -14.65 -0.92 1.84
CA ILE A 148 -13.28 -1.45 1.89
C ILE A 148 -12.44 -0.71 2.92
N ALA A 149 -12.50 0.61 2.92
CA ALA A 149 -11.79 1.45 3.88
C ALA A 149 -12.17 1.06 5.31
N HIS A 150 -13.46 0.82 5.55
CA HIS A 150 -13.94 0.35 6.84
C HIS A 150 -13.25 -0.97 7.23
N ARG A 151 -13.19 -1.94 6.33
CA ARG A 151 -12.55 -3.24 6.60
C ARG A 151 -11.06 -3.09 6.90
N LEU A 152 -10.34 -2.29 6.11
CA LEU A 152 -8.90 -2.11 6.28
C LEU A 152 -8.55 -1.30 7.52
N PHE A 153 -9.25 -0.18 7.76
CA PHE A 153 -8.89 0.72 8.85
C PHE A 153 -9.44 0.31 10.21
N PHE A 154 -10.53 -0.43 10.25
CA PHE A 154 -11.17 -0.78 11.52
C PHE A 154 -10.92 -2.22 11.97
N HIS A 155 -10.35 -3.07 11.11
CA HIS A 155 -10.12 -4.48 11.42
C HIS A 155 -8.66 -4.92 11.27
N THR A 156 -7.74 -4.02 10.92
CA THR A 156 -6.31 -4.32 10.84
C THR A 156 -5.49 -3.32 11.65
N ASP A 157 -4.30 -3.75 12.08
CA ASP A 157 -3.32 -2.88 12.74
C ASP A 157 -2.35 -2.29 11.71
N THR A 158 -2.79 -2.12 10.48
CA THR A 158 -1.96 -1.65 9.38
C THR A 158 -2.18 -0.17 9.14
N ALA A 159 -1.13 0.62 9.29
CA ALA A 159 -1.13 2.01 8.85
C ALA A 159 -0.88 2.07 7.34
N MET A 160 -1.23 3.19 6.73
CA MET A 160 -1.08 3.38 5.29
C MET A 160 -0.31 4.67 5.04
N ILE A 161 0.68 4.60 4.15
CA ILE A 161 1.35 5.81 3.68
C ILE A 161 1.18 5.93 2.18
N ILE A 162 0.79 7.11 1.75
CA ILE A 162 0.58 7.43 0.35
C ILE A 162 1.70 8.34 -0.11
N LEU A 163 2.46 7.89 -1.09
CA LEU A 163 3.62 8.60 -1.57
C LEU A 163 3.34 9.27 -2.91
N PRO A 164 3.71 10.54 -3.06
CA PRO A 164 3.54 11.22 -4.34
C PRO A 164 4.47 10.61 -5.39
N THR A 165 3.99 10.50 -6.61
CA THR A 165 4.80 10.16 -7.76
C THR A 165 4.69 11.25 -8.80
N SER A 166 5.80 11.60 -9.42
CA SER A 166 5.87 12.71 -10.38
C SER A 166 5.33 12.33 -11.76
N LEU A 167 4.97 11.09 -11.96
CA LEU A 167 4.57 10.62 -13.27
C LEU A 167 3.11 10.88 -13.58
N ALA A 168 2.94 11.50 -14.66
CA ALA A 168 1.63 11.70 -15.25
C ALA A 168 1.08 10.38 -15.81
#